data_30d3d52b30515fc4b2af7f04f024ccd1
#
_entry.id   30d3d52b30515fc4b2af7f04f024ccd1
#
_cell.length_a   1.000
_cell.length_b   1.000
_cell.length_c   1.000
_cell.angle_alpha   90.00
_cell.angle_beta   90.00
_cell.angle_gamma   90.00
#
_symmetry.space_group_name_H-M   'P 1'
#
loop_
_entity.id
_entity.type
_entity.pdbx_description
1 polymer ?
#
loop_
_entity_poly.entity_id
_entity_poly.type
_entity_poly.pdbx_seq_one_letter_code
_entity_poly.pdbx_strand_id
1 'polypeptide(L)' 'MIEMYDLEGNYICTFKNYLECAKYFNTTRNIIRTHLSLSKQGKVNKKRDIKKDRWVKLYKVVSE' A
#
# COMPACT_ATOMS: atom_id res chain seq x y z
N MET A 1 2.26 -9.30 4.98
CA MET A 1 0.96 -8.64 4.75
C MET A 1 1.16 -7.15 4.57
N ILE A 2 0.24 -6.51 3.91
CA ILE A 2 0.30 -5.08 3.64
C ILE A 2 -1.01 -4.46 4.13
N GLU A 3 -0.92 -3.49 5.02
CA GLU A 3 -2.10 -2.78 5.52
C GLU A 3 -2.28 -1.47 4.79
N MET A 4 -3.52 -1.14 4.48
CA MET A 4 -3.88 0.10 3.79
C MET A 4 -4.68 0.99 4.73
N TYR A 5 -4.28 2.26 4.78
CA TYR A 5 -4.91 3.29 5.60
C TYR A 5 -5.23 4.50 4.74
N ASP A 6 -6.22 5.29 5.14
CA ASP A 6 -6.44 6.58 4.48
C ASP A 6 -5.44 7.62 5.00
N LEU A 7 -5.51 8.84 4.47
CA LEU A 7 -4.58 9.89 4.88
C LEU A 7 -4.77 10.35 6.32
N GLU A 8 -5.92 10.07 6.90
CA GLU A 8 -6.22 10.41 8.28
C GLU A 8 -5.76 9.34 9.27
N GLY A 9 -5.26 8.22 8.75
CA GLY A 9 -4.78 7.13 9.58
C GLY A 9 -5.83 6.08 9.91
N ASN A 10 -6.99 6.12 9.27
CA ASN A 10 -8.02 5.12 9.48
C ASN A 10 -7.72 3.85 8.68
N TYR A 11 -7.81 2.71 9.34
CA TYR A 11 -7.59 1.42 8.71
C TYR A 11 -8.66 1.14 7.65
N ILE A 12 -8.24 0.67 6.48
CA ILE A 12 -9.14 0.33 5.39
C ILE A 12 -9.20 -1.18 5.18
N CYS A 13 -8.07 -1.81 4.90
CA CYS A 13 -8.03 -3.26 4.65
C CYS A 13 -6.59 -3.76 4.70
N THR A 14 -6.45 -5.10 4.62
CA THR A 14 -5.15 -5.77 4.59
C THR A 14 -5.07 -6.62 3.33
N PHE A 15 -3.94 -6.53 2.63
CA PHE A 15 -3.63 -7.40 1.50
C PHE A 15 -2.73 -8.52 1.98
N LYS A 16 -2.98 -9.71 1.51
CA LYS A 16 -2.26 -10.91 1.93
C LYS A 16 -0.80 -10.89 1.49
N ASN A 17 -0.54 -10.39 0.28
CA ASN A 17 0.79 -10.33 -0.30
C ASN A 17 0.89 -9.21 -1.33
N TYR A 18 2.09 -9.05 -1.90
CA TYR A 18 2.33 -8.01 -2.91
C TYR A 18 1.44 -8.17 -4.14
N LEU A 19 1.18 -9.40 -4.54
CA LEU A 19 0.39 -9.67 -5.74
C LEU A 19 -1.04 -9.18 -5.58
N GLU A 20 -1.67 -9.46 -4.44
CA GLU A 20 -3.03 -8.99 -4.18
C GLU A 20 -3.11 -7.47 -4.14
N CYS A 21 -2.13 -6.84 -3.50
CA CYS A 21 -2.06 -5.38 -3.45
C CYS A 21 -1.87 -4.81 -4.86
N ALA A 22 -1.00 -5.41 -5.66
CA ALA A 22 -0.77 -4.96 -7.03
C ALA A 22 -2.02 -5.09 -7.89
N LYS A 23 -2.78 -6.18 -7.72
CA LYS A 23 -4.04 -6.36 -8.46
C LYS A 23 -5.06 -5.28 -8.10
N TYR A 24 -5.14 -4.93 -6.83
CA TYR A 24 -6.06 -3.88 -6.39
C TYR A 24 -5.75 -2.56 -7.08
N PHE A 25 -4.46 -2.20 -7.14
CA PHE A 25 -4.02 -0.93 -7.74
C PHE A 25 -3.78 -1.03 -9.25
N ASN A 26 -4.05 -2.19 -9.85
CA ASN A 26 -3.83 -2.43 -11.28
C ASN A 26 -2.38 -2.12 -11.70
N THR A 27 -1.44 -2.67 -10.97
CA THR A 27 -0.01 -2.44 -11.17
C THR A 27 0.75 -3.75 -10.95
N THR A 28 2.07 -3.69 -10.87
CA THR A 28 2.92 -4.87 -10.69
C THR A 28 3.42 -5.01 -9.26
N ARG A 29 3.84 -6.23 -8.90
CA ARG A 29 4.41 -6.48 -7.57
C ARG A 29 5.64 -5.62 -7.31
N ASN A 30 6.47 -5.42 -8.34
CA ASN A 30 7.69 -4.62 -8.19
C ASN A 30 7.37 -3.19 -7.83
N ILE A 31 6.32 -2.62 -8.41
CA ILE A 31 5.91 -1.24 -8.10
C ILE A 31 5.46 -1.14 -6.64
N ILE A 32 4.67 -2.10 -6.17
CA ILE A 32 4.23 -2.14 -4.77
C ILE A 32 5.43 -2.31 -3.83
N ARG A 33 6.33 -3.22 -4.17
CA ARG A 33 7.53 -3.46 -3.37
C ARG A 33 8.40 -2.21 -3.27
N THR A 34 8.60 -1.52 -4.38
CA THR A 34 9.37 -0.27 -4.41
C THR A 34 8.69 0.81 -3.60
N HIS A 35 7.38 0.94 -3.73
CA HIS A 35 6.61 1.91 -2.96
C HIS A 35 6.78 1.68 -1.45
N LEU A 36 6.67 0.44 -1.00
CA LEU A 36 6.83 0.11 0.41
C LEU A 36 8.26 0.35 0.91
N SER A 37 9.25 0.09 0.08
CA SER A 37 10.63 0.37 0.42
C SER A 37 10.87 1.86 0.62
N LEU A 38 10.35 2.69 -0.27
CA LEU A 38 10.46 4.14 -0.16
C LEU A 38 9.69 4.68 1.03
N SER A 39 8.52 4.10 1.30
CA SER A 39 7.71 4.46 2.46
C SER A 39 8.48 4.18 3.76
N LYS A 40 9.15 3.05 3.83
CA LYS A 40 9.95 2.67 5.00
C LYS A 40 11.10 3.65 5.23
N GLN A 41 11.64 4.23 4.15
CA GLN A 41 12.70 5.22 4.22
C GLN A 41 12.15 6.64 4.48
N GLY A 42 10.84 6.78 4.58
CA GLY A 42 10.20 8.07 4.82
C GLY A 42 10.11 8.98 3.59
N LYS A 43 10.39 8.46 2.39
CA LYS A 43 10.42 9.26 1.17
C LYS A 43 9.07 9.40 0.50
N VAL A 44 8.29 8.33 0.47
CA VAL A 44 6.96 8.30 -0.17
C VAL A 44 6.04 7.44 0.68
N ASN A 45 4.84 7.92 0.98
CA ASN A 45 3.88 7.12 1.71
C ASN A 45 2.45 7.31 1.23
N LYS A 46 2.27 7.90 0.05
CA LYS A 46 0.94 8.08 -0.53
C LYS A 46 0.85 7.30 -1.83
N LYS A 47 -0.27 6.61 -2.02
CA LYS A 47 -0.56 5.93 -3.27
C LYS A 47 -1.97 6.25 -3.68
N ARG A 48 -2.18 6.45 -4.98
CA ARG A 48 -3.50 6.79 -5.52
C ARG A 48 -4.38 5.55 -5.61
N ASP A 49 -5.49 5.57 -4.89
CA ASP A 49 -6.53 4.55 -4.99
C ASP A 49 -7.56 5.01 -6.03
N ILE A 50 -7.37 4.59 -7.28
CA ILE A 50 -8.21 5.02 -8.38
C ILE A 50 -9.64 4.46 -8.29
N LYS A 51 -9.84 3.34 -7.62
CA LYS A 51 -11.17 2.75 -7.46
C LYS A 51 -12.09 3.60 -6.61
N LYS A 52 -11.53 4.27 -5.61
CA LYS A 52 -12.27 5.12 -4.68
C LYS A 52 -11.93 6.59 -4.84
N ASP A 53 -11.09 6.92 -5.81
CA ASP A 53 -10.67 8.30 -6.10
C ASP A 53 -10.14 9.02 -4.85
N ARG A 54 -9.18 8.39 -4.19
CA ARG A 54 -8.59 8.92 -2.96
C ARG A 54 -7.12 8.56 -2.84
N TRP A 55 -6.41 9.23 -1.94
CA TRP A 55 -5.05 8.88 -1.58
C TRP A 55 -5.06 7.97 -0.35
N VAL A 56 -4.18 6.98 -0.36
CA VAL A 56 -4.04 6.03 0.74
C VAL A 56 -2.58 5.84 1.10
N LYS A 57 -2.35 5.26 2.26
CA LYS A 57 -1.01 4.90 2.73
C LYS A 57 -0.91 3.40 2.87
N LEU A 58 0.24 2.85 2.49
CA LEU A 58 0.49 1.42 2.58
C LEU A 58 1.63 1.17 3.58
N TYR A 59 1.45 0.16 4.42
CA TYR A 59 2.45 -0.25 5.39
C TYR A 59 2.67 -1.75 5.29
N LYS A 60 3.95 -2.14 5.25
CA LYS A 60 4.28 -3.55 5.29
C LYS A 60 4.25 -4.03 6.74
N VAL A 61 3.47 -5.06 6.99
CA VAL A 61 3.41 -5.70 8.30
C VAL A 61 4.30 -6.93 8.26
N VAL A 62 5.31 -6.95 9.11
CA VAL A 62 6.18 -8.12 9.25
C VAL A 62 5.50 -9.09 10.18
N SER A 63 5.17 -10.26 9.65
CA SER A 63 4.57 -11.34 10.43
C SER A 63 5.70 -12.23 10.95
N GLU A 64 5.74 -12.44 12.21
CA GLU A 64 6.69 -13.35 12.83
C GLU A 64 6.08 -14.69 13.17
#